data_c2285d10029e05e80b7ac10d4273e661
#
_entry.id   c2285d10029e05e80b7ac10d4273e661
#
_cell.length_a   1.000
_cell.length_b   1.000
_cell.length_c   1.000
_cell.angle_alpha   90.00
_cell.angle_beta   90.00
_cell.angle_gamma   90.00
#
_symmetry.space_group_name_H-M   'P 1'
#
loop_
_entity.id
_entity.type
_entity.pdbx_description
1 polymer ?
#
loop_
_entity_poly.entity_id
_entity_poly.type
_entity_poly.pdbx_seq_one_letter_code
_entity_poly.pdbx_strand_id
1 'polypeptide(L)'
;MSLAGKRILIAKPGLDGHDVGAKVIALALRDAGAEVIYTGLRKSPDYIARVAVEEDVDAVGLSILSGSHVELVRETARCLKDAKAGNIKLFVGGTIPHEDNPALTEAGAAGIFNSSQRIEDVIAELARVLDAV
;
A
#
# COMPACT_ATOMS: atom_id res chain seq x y z
N MET A 1 18.04 7.65 0.80
CA MET A 1 16.77 8.16 0.26
C MET A 1 15.80 8.44 1.38
N SER A 2 15.01 9.47 1.24
CA SER A 2 14.12 9.93 2.30
C SER A 2 12.68 9.94 1.83
N LEU A 3 11.78 9.64 2.76
CA LEU A 3 10.34 9.78 2.55
C LEU A 3 9.79 11.05 3.22
N ALA A 4 10.66 11.96 3.59
CA ALA A 4 10.27 13.20 4.24
C ALA A 4 9.26 13.97 3.37
N GLY A 5 8.20 14.45 4.00
CA GLY A 5 7.13 15.16 3.31
C GLY A 5 6.11 14.29 2.60
N LYS A 6 6.30 12.98 2.60
CA LYS A 6 5.34 12.04 2.00
C LYS A 6 4.36 11.54 3.05
N ARG A 7 3.10 11.45 2.68
CA ARG A 7 2.05 10.92 3.54
C ARG A 7 1.58 9.58 2.97
N ILE A 8 1.63 8.54 3.79
CA ILE A 8 1.37 7.17 3.35
C ILE A 8 0.33 6.53 4.24
N LEU A 9 -0.69 5.96 3.63
CA LEU A 9 -1.73 5.21 4.32
C LEU A 9 -1.40 3.72 4.24
N ILE A 10 -1.32 3.06 5.38
CA ILE A 10 -1.15 1.61 5.44
C ILE A 10 -2.47 0.99 5.86
N ALA A 11 -2.93 0.03 5.09
CA ALA A 11 -4.24 -0.58 5.30
C ALA A 11 -4.19 -2.09 5.13
N LYS A 12 -5.11 -2.78 5.79
CA LYS A 12 -5.31 -4.22 5.65
C LYS A 12 -6.74 -4.47 5.19
N PRO A 13 -6.96 -4.63 3.88
CA PRO A 13 -8.29 -4.91 3.36
C PRO A 13 -8.70 -6.36 3.62
N GLY A 14 -9.99 -6.62 3.54
CA GLY A 14 -10.52 -7.98 3.63
C GLY A 14 -10.63 -8.46 5.06
N LEU A 15 -10.65 -9.77 5.23
CA LEU A 15 -10.91 -10.42 6.51
C LEU A 15 -9.65 -10.90 7.22
N ASP A 16 -8.48 -10.58 6.67
CA ASP A 16 -7.20 -10.98 7.24
C ASP A 16 -6.98 -10.28 8.59
N GLY A 17 -6.72 -11.07 9.63
CA GLY A 17 -6.50 -10.56 10.98
C GLY A 17 -5.04 -10.41 11.37
N HIS A 18 -4.10 -10.64 10.46
CA HIS A 18 -2.67 -10.59 10.76
C HIS A 18 -2.12 -9.19 10.48
N ASP A 19 -1.79 -8.44 11.52
CA ASP A 19 -1.36 -7.06 11.35
C ASP A 19 0.09 -6.76 11.75
N VAL A 20 0.85 -7.74 12.20
CA VAL A 20 2.23 -7.53 12.64
C VAL A 20 3.09 -6.96 11.51
N GLY A 21 3.00 -7.55 10.32
CA GLY A 21 3.77 -7.09 9.16
C GLY A 21 3.41 -5.66 8.76
N ALA A 22 2.12 -5.33 8.80
CA ALA A 22 1.67 -3.98 8.46
C ALA A 22 2.22 -2.96 9.47
N LYS A 23 2.21 -3.30 10.76
CA LYS A 23 2.73 -2.41 11.79
C LYS A 23 4.23 -2.20 11.68
N VAL A 24 4.98 -3.26 11.35
CA VAL A 24 6.43 -3.16 11.16
C VAL A 24 6.75 -2.22 10.00
N ILE A 25 6.06 -2.37 8.89
CA ILE A 25 6.24 -1.50 7.72
C ILE A 25 5.87 -0.05 8.07
N ALA A 26 4.76 0.15 8.77
CA ALA A 26 4.34 1.51 9.17
C ALA A 26 5.41 2.20 10.00
N LEU A 27 5.99 1.49 10.97
CA LEU A 27 7.06 2.03 11.80
C LEU A 27 8.31 2.36 10.98
N ALA A 28 8.68 1.47 10.06
CA ALA A 28 9.86 1.67 9.21
C ALA A 28 9.68 2.89 8.29
N LEU A 29 8.51 3.06 7.72
CA LEU A 29 8.22 4.21 6.87
C LEU A 29 8.25 5.52 7.67
N ARG A 30 7.72 5.50 8.89
CA ARG A 30 7.76 6.65 9.76
C ARG A 30 9.21 7.01 10.12
N ASP A 31 10.02 6.01 10.43
CA ASP A 31 11.42 6.22 10.75
C ASP A 31 12.21 6.79 9.55
N ALA A 32 11.74 6.50 8.33
CA ALA A 32 12.33 7.05 7.11
C ALA A 32 11.83 8.47 6.79
N GLY A 33 10.98 9.04 7.63
CA GLY A 33 10.54 10.43 7.50
C GLY A 33 9.11 10.61 6.99
N ALA A 34 8.42 9.52 6.65
CA ALA A 34 7.05 9.63 6.16
C ALA A 34 6.07 9.91 7.28
N GLU A 35 4.99 10.60 6.95
CA GLU A 35 3.83 10.70 7.80
C GLU A 35 2.94 9.50 7.49
N VAL A 36 2.76 8.61 8.46
CA VAL A 36 2.07 7.35 8.24
C VAL A 36 0.74 7.31 8.96
N ILE A 37 -0.29 6.90 8.25
CA ILE A 37 -1.63 6.68 8.79
C ILE A 37 -1.92 5.19 8.67
N TYR A 38 -2.32 4.57 9.78
CA TYR A 38 -2.66 3.16 9.81
C TYR A 38 -4.16 3.02 10.10
N THR A 39 -4.90 2.40 9.17
CA THR A 39 -6.35 2.27 9.30
C THR A 39 -6.80 1.15 10.23
N GLY A 40 -5.91 0.20 10.54
CA GLY A 40 -6.30 -0.98 11.29
C GLY A 40 -6.75 -2.13 10.39
N LEU A 41 -7.28 -3.17 11.02
CA LEU A 41 -7.64 -4.42 10.34
C LEU A 41 -8.99 -4.34 9.64
N ARG A 42 -9.16 -5.21 8.65
CA ARG A 42 -10.45 -5.56 8.04
C ARG A 42 -11.23 -4.38 7.48
N LYS A 43 -10.52 -3.47 6.85
CA LYS A 43 -11.19 -2.32 6.22
C LYS A 43 -11.55 -2.65 4.77
N SER A 44 -12.68 -2.14 4.30
CA SER A 44 -13.07 -2.34 2.91
C SER A 44 -12.28 -1.44 1.97
N PRO A 45 -12.12 -1.83 0.69
CA PRO A 45 -11.49 -0.95 -0.29
C PRO A 45 -12.14 0.44 -0.38
N ASP A 46 -13.46 0.51 -0.26
CA ASP A 46 -14.18 1.78 -0.27
C ASP A 46 -13.80 2.67 0.90
N TYR A 47 -13.72 2.09 2.11
CA TYR A 47 -13.28 2.82 3.29
C TYR A 47 -11.84 3.32 3.12
N ILE A 48 -10.95 2.45 2.62
CA ILE A 48 -9.55 2.79 2.41
C ILE A 48 -9.41 3.97 1.44
N ALA A 49 -10.14 3.92 0.33
CA ALA A 49 -10.11 5.01 -0.65
C ALA A 49 -10.62 6.32 -0.05
N ARG A 50 -11.67 6.25 0.76
CA ARG A 50 -12.23 7.43 1.39
C ARG A 50 -11.24 8.08 2.36
N VAL A 51 -10.57 7.29 3.19
CA VAL A 51 -9.56 7.81 4.12
C VAL A 51 -8.39 8.39 3.34
N ALA A 52 -7.97 7.72 2.26
CA ALA A 52 -6.87 8.20 1.43
C ALA A 52 -7.15 9.60 0.86
N VAL A 53 -8.38 9.82 0.42
CA VAL A 53 -8.80 11.13 -0.11
C VAL A 53 -8.88 12.17 1.00
N GLU A 54 -9.52 11.83 2.11
CA GLU A 54 -9.69 12.76 3.23
C GLU A 54 -8.35 13.20 3.82
N GLU A 55 -7.38 12.28 3.87
CA GLU A 55 -6.07 12.55 4.45
C GLU A 55 -5.06 13.06 3.40
N ASP A 56 -5.48 13.14 2.15
CA ASP A 56 -4.63 13.65 1.05
C ASP A 56 -3.28 12.94 1.01
N VAL A 57 -3.31 11.62 0.97
CA VAL A 57 -2.08 10.82 0.99
C VAL A 57 -1.42 10.76 -0.39
N ASP A 58 -0.10 10.56 -0.39
CA ASP A 58 0.67 10.36 -1.62
C ASP A 58 0.61 8.91 -2.08
N ALA A 59 0.47 7.98 -1.15
CA ALA A 59 0.47 6.55 -1.44
C ALA A 59 -0.40 5.78 -0.46
N VAL A 60 -0.93 4.66 -0.94
CA VAL A 60 -1.63 3.67 -0.12
C VAL A 60 -0.86 2.36 -0.21
N GLY A 61 -0.50 1.81 0.93
CA GLY A 61 0.11 0.49 1.01
C GLY A 61 -0.89 -0.52 1.56
N LEU A 62 -1.17 -1.56 0.80
CA LEU A 62 -2.04 -2.65 1.23
C LEU A 62 -1.19 -3.81 1.72
N SER A 63 -1.44 -4.26 2.95
CA SER A 63 -0.77 -5.42 3.51
C SER A 63 -1.75 -6.59 3.47
N ILE A 64 -1.44 -7.60 2.67
CA ILE A 64 -2.35 -8.71 2.41
C ILE A 64 -1.62 -10.03 2.56
N LEU A 65 -2.13 -10.91 3.44
CA LEU A 65 -1.59 -12.26 3.61
C LEU A 65 -2.51 -13.33 3.04
N SER A 66 -3.74 -12.97 2.71
CA SER A 66 -4.71 -13.92 2.15
C SER A 66 -4.54 -14.04 0.63
N GLY A 67 -5.15 -15.05 0.02
CA GLY A 67 -5.05 -15.28 -1.41
C GLY A 67 -5.87 -14.33 -2.28
N SER A 68 -6.50 -13.30 -1.70
CA SER A 68 -7.39 -12.40 -2.44
C SER A 68 -6.71 -11.12 -2.90
N HIS A 69 -5.39 -11.11 -2.98
CA HIS A 69 -4.63 -9.88 -3.20
C HIS A 69 -4.92 -9.20 -4.54
N VAL A 70 -5.07 -9.94 -5.63
CA VAL A 70 -5.33 -9.33 -6.95
C VAL A 70 -6.67 -8.60 -6.95
N GLU A 71 -7.71 -9.24 -6.44
CA GLU A 71 -9.04 -8.62 -6.40
C GLU A 71 -9.10 -7.43 -5.46
N LEU A 72 -8.45 -7.52 -4.30
CA LEU A 72 -8.43 -6.42 -3.35
C LEU A 72 -7.67 -5.22 -3.90
N VAL A 73 -6.57 -5.44 -4.60
CA VAL A 73 -5.84 -4.36 -5.26
C VAL A 73 -6.70 -3.72 -6.35
N ARG A 74 -7.32 -4.53 -7.20
CA ARG A 74 -8.17 -4.03 -8.29
C ARG A 74 -9.33 -3.21 -7.74
N GLU A 75 -9.99 -3.69 -6.70
CA GLU A 75 -11.13 -3.00 -6.10
C GLU A 75 -10.70 -1.70 -5.44
N THR A 76 -9.57 -1.68 -4.74
CA THR A 76 -9.05 -0.47 -4.12
C THR A 76 -8.67 0.56 -5.20
N ALA A 77 -8.01 0.13 -6.26
CA ALA A 77 -7.64 1.01 -7.36
C ALA A 77 -8.89 1.60 -8.02
N ARG A 78 -9.95 0.80 -8.20
CA ARG A 78 -11.21 1.25 -8.75
C ARG A 78 -11.86 2.31 -7.85
N CYS A 79 -11.87 2.06 -6.55
CA CYS A 79 -12.45 3.01 -5.59
C CYS A 79 -11.69 4.33 -5.57
N LEU A 80 -10.36 4.30 -5.67
CA LEU A 80 -9.55 5.51 -5.77
C LEU A 80 -9.86 6.29 -7.04
N LYS A 81 -9.97 5.58 -8.16
CA LYS A 81 -10.28 6.21 -9.44
C LYS A 81 -11.68 6.84 -9.43
N ASP A 82 -12.66 6.14 -8.87
CA ASP A 82 -14.03 6.64 -8.76
C ASP A 82 -14.10 7.88 -7.86
N ALA A 83 -13.22 7.99 -6.88
CA ALA A 83 -13.12 9.15 -6.01
C ALA A 83 -12.26 10.27 -6.62
N LYS A 84 -11.87 10.14 -7.88
CA LYS A 84 -10.99 11.08 -8.59
C LYS A 84 -9.63 11.23 -7.96
N ALA A 85 -9.12 10.13 -7.39
CA ALA A 85 -7.84 10.08 -6.71
C ALA A 85 -6.89 9.06 -7.35
N GLY A 86 -7.02 8.84 -8.66
CA GLY A 86 -6.19 7.89 -9.39
C GLY A 86 -4.71 8.25 -9.43
N ASN A 87 -4.35 9.47 -9.02
CA ASN A 87 -2.96 9.89 -8.91
C ASN A 87 -2.27 9.34 -7.65
N ILE A 88 -3.03 8.84 -6.67
CA ILE A 88 -2.46 8.23 -5.48
C ILE A 88 -1.83 6.89 -5.88
N LYS A 89 -0.57 6.69 -5.51
CA LYS A 89 0.15 5.46 -5.84
C LYS A 89 -0.29 4.33 -4.91
N LEU A 90 -0.55 3.16 -5.49
CA LEU A 90 -1.01 2.00 -4.74
C LEU A 90 0.09 0.95 -4.70
N PHE A 91 0.45 0.53 -3.50
CA PHE A 91 1.46 -0.50 -3.27
C PHE A 91 0.81 -1.69 -2.57
N VAL A 92 1.34 -2.87 -2.82
CA VAL A 92 0.85 -4.07 -2.14
C VAL A 92 2.04 -4.86 -1.60
N GLY A 93 1.90 -5.34 -0.38
CA GLY A 93 2.92 -6.14 0.28
C GLY A 93 2.31 -7.31 1.02
N GLY A 94 3.13 -8.33 1.26
CA GLY A 94 2.73 -9.51 1.99
C GLY A 94 3.39 -10.76 1.42
N THR A 95 2.79 -11.91 1.69
CA THR A 95 3.26 -13.17 1.11
C THR A 95 2.59 -13.33 -0.26
N ILE A 96 3.29 -12.87 -1.30
CA ILE A 96 2.73 -12.79 -2.65
C ILE A 96 3.49 -13.75 -3.56
N PRO A 97 2.80 -14.72 -4.20
CA PRO A 97 3.46 -15.55 -5.20
C PRO A 97 3.98 -14.70 -6.34
N HIS A 98 5.21 -14.96 -6.75
CA HIS A 98 5.89 -14.16 -7.76
C HIS A 98 5.13 -14.13 -9.10
N GLU A 99 4.48 -15.23 -9.45
CA GLU A 99 3.68 -15.35 -10.67
C GLU A 99 2.46 -14.42 -10.70
N ASP A 100 2.05 -13.86 -9.55
CA ASP A 100 0.93 -12.94 -9.50
C ASP A 100 1.33 -11.49 -9.80
N ASN A 101 2.62 -11.19 -9.88
CA ASN A 101 3.10 -9.82 -10.10
C ASN A 101 2.51 -9.15 -11.34
N PRO A 102 2.44 -9.81 -12.53
CA PRO A 102 1.83 -9.15 -13.68
C PRO A 102 0.35 -8.80 -13.47
N ALA A 103 -0.40 -9.68 -12.82
CA ALA A 103 -1.83 -9.43 -12.55
C ALA A 103 -2.00 -8.28 -11.57
N LEU A 104 -1.14 -8.18 -10.55
CA LEU A 104 -1.19 -7.10 -9.58
C LEU A 104 -0.85 -5.76 -10.22
N THR A 105 0.15 -5.73 -11.08
CA THR A 105 0.53 -4.50 -11.80
C THR A 105 -0.63 -4.05 -12.70
N GLU A 106 -1.25 -4.97 -13.42
CA GLU A 106 -2.41 -4.66 -14.25
C GLU A 106 -3.59 -4.17 -13.41
N ALA A 107 -3.75 -4.72 -12.21
CA ALA A 107 -4.83 -4.31 -11.31
C ALA A 107 -4.63 -2.91 -10.74
N GLY A 108 -3.44 -2.33 -10.86
CA GLY A 108 -3.18 -0.96 -10.45
C GLY A 108 -2.05 -0.78 -9.46
N ALA A 109 -1.32 -1.84 -9.10
CA ALA A 109 -0.21 -1.72 -8.16
C ALA A 109 0.98 -1.01 -8.81
N ALA A 110 1.45 0.05 -8.17
CA ALA A 110 2.65 0.77 -8.61
C ALA A 110 3.92 0.11 -8.07
N GLY A 111 3.80 -0.71 -7.03
CA GLY A 111 4.91 -1.47 -6.48
C GLY A 111 4.39 -2.68 -5.74
N ILE A 112 5.15 -3.76 -5.78
CA ILE A 112 4.79 -5.04 -5.16
C ILE A 112 5.95 -5.47 -4.29
N PHE A 113 5.68 -5.74 -3.01
CA PHE A 113 6.72 -6.09 -2.05
C PHE A 113 6.42 -7.45 -1.42
N ASN A 114 7.42 -8.30 -1.41
CA ASN A 114 7.32 -9.62 -0.81
C ASN A 114 7.95 -9.61 0.57
N SER A 115 7.45 -10.46 1.46
CA SER A 115 7.95 -10.55 2.83
C SER A 115 9.43 -10.96 2.92
N SER A 116 10.00 -11.52 1.86
CA SER A 116 11.41 -11.88 1.80
C SER A 116 12.33 -10.69 1.50
N GLN A 117 11.80 -9.56 1.08
CA GLN A 117 12.61 -8.38 0.76
C GLN A 117 13.03 -7.66 2.05
N ARG A 118 14.20 -7.02 1.97
CA ARG A 118 14.69 -6.22 3.09
C ARG A 118 13.90 -4.91 3.17
N ILE A 119 13.64 -4.46 4.39
CA ILE A 119 12.90 -3.21 4.61
C ILE A 119 13.58 -2.03 3.94
N GLU A 120 14.92 -1.96 3.97
CA GLU A 120 15.67 -0.89 3.34
C GLU A 120 15.39 -0.83 1.84
N ASP A 121 15.27 -1.98 1.19
CA ASP A 121 15.00 -2.06 -0.24
C ASP A 121 13.56 -1.64 -0.55
N VAL A 122 12.63 -1.98 0.32
CA VAL A 122 11.23 -1.56 0.18
C VAL A 122 11.12 -0.04 0.27
N ILE A 123 11.78 0.56 1.26
CA ILE A 123 11.77 2.01 1.46
C ILE A 123 12.41 2.71 0.27
N ALA A 124 13.53 2.20 -0.23
CA ALA A 124 14.22 2.79 -1.39
C ALA A 124 13.31 2.77 -2.63
N GLU A 125 12.62 1.66 -2.87
CA GLU A 125 11.72 1.55 -4.01
C GLU A 125 10.52 2.50 -3.88
N LEU A 126 9.94 2.60 -2.68
CA LEU A 126 8.85 3.54 -2.42
C LEU A 126 9.30 4.98 -2.68
N ALA A 127 10.48 5.36 -2.18
CA ALA A 127 11.00 6.69 -2.40
C ALA A 127 11.22 6.97 -3.87
N ARG A 128 11.74 6.00 -4.61
CA ARG A 128 11.97 6.12 -6.05
C ARG A 128 10.66 6.37 -6.80
N VAL A 129 9.63 5.57 -6.51
CA VAL A 129 8.35 5.69 -7.19
C VAL A 129 7.65 6.99 -6.85
N LEU A 130 7.70 7.41 -5.58
CA LEU A 130 7.03 8.63 -5.14
C LEU A 130 7.73 9.90 -5.63
N ASP A 131 9.04 9.84 -5.87
CA ASP A 131 9.80 10.97 -6.39
C ASP A 131 9.78 11.04 -7.93
N ALA A 132 9.42 9.95 -8.60
CA ALA A 132 9.34 9.90 -10.06
C ALA A 132 8.01 10.48 -10.55
N VAL A 133 7.93 11.77 -10.62
CA VAL A 133 6.69 12.48 -11.01
C VAL A 133 6.82 13.06 -12.40
#